data_8f40990c23d923adf268d21a94cf5c6d
#
_entry.id   8f40990c23d923adf268d21a94cf5c6d
#
_cell.length_a   1.000
_cell.length_b   1.000
_cell.length_c   1.000
_cell.angle_alpha   90.00
_cell.angle_beta   90.00
_cell.angle_gamma   90.00
#
_symmetry.space_group_name_H-M   'P 1'
#
loop_
_entity.id
_entity.type
_entity.pdbx_description
1 polymer ?
#
loop_
_entity_poly.entity_id
_entity_poly.type
_entity_poly.pdbx_seq_one_letter_code
_entity_poly.pdbx_strand_id
1 'polypeptide(L)'
;MDRDIIRQTYPEYVTVEQTAKILRLSKRKCSWMLKNGILPCKDSGKKTRQYKIRRDDVITCLENLHTYDIPRIFSTVPNSPQIRNLTDEEIKKYTAFLLRKWRLEPNPLTDVQVAELLGYNLGSVQRWLNNEHLRAAKAHGVWCIPKRWLADFCCHYGYRIVRKSEKHIELEKEFFE
;
A
#
# COMPACT_ATOMS: atom_id res chain seq x y z
N MET A 1 -12.77 6.19 20.66
CA MET A 1 -14.13 5.64 20.52
C MET A 1 -14.52 5.18 21.91
N ASP A 2 -15.60 5.67 22.45
CA ASP A 2 -15.99 5.43 23.83
C ASP A 2 -16.43 3.96 24.02
N ARG A 3 -16.08 3.34 25.18
CA ARG A 3 -16.39 1.94 25.51
C ARG A 3 -17.89 1.66 25.40
N ASP A 4 -18.72 2.57 25.89
CA ASP A 4 -20.15 2.40 25.91
C ASP A 4 -20.78 2.44 24.52
N ILE A 5 -20.23 3.27 23.63
CA ILE A 5 -20.63 3.30 22.22
C ILE A 5 -20.30 1.97 21.53
N ILE A 6 -19.10 1.40 21.81
CA ILE A 6 -18.71 0.11 21.25
C ILE A 6 -19.65 -1.00 21.74
N ARG A 7 -19.99 -1.00 23.03
CA ARG A 7 -20.89 -2.00 23.62
C ARG A 7 -22.31 -1.92 23.07
N GLN A 8 -22.79 -0.74 22.76
CA GLN A 8 -24.11 -0.54 22.16
C GLN A 8 -24.16 -0.87 20.67
N THR A 9 -23.06 -0.61 19.94
CA THR A 9 -23.01 -0.70 18.47
C THR A 9 -22.66 -2.11 17.99
N TYR A 10 -21.84 -2.85 18.75
CA TYR A 10 -21.32 -4.16 18.30
C TYR A 10 -21.81 -5.30 19.17
N PRO A 11 -22.05 -6.50 18.58
CA PRO A 11 -22.47 -7.69 19.33
C PRO A 11 -21.36 -8.17 20.28
N GLU A 12 -21.70 -9.09 21.19
CA GLU A 12 -20.74 -9.67 22.15
C GLU A 12 -19.52 -10.32 21.44
N TYR A 13 -19.78 -10.97 20.30
CA TYR A 13 -18.72 -11.54 19.45
C TYR A 13 -18.64 -10.77 18.13
N VAL A 14 -17.44 -10.27 17.82
CA VAL A 14 -17.17 -9.46 16.64
C VAL A 14 -16.33 -10.22 15.61
N THR A 15 -16.51 -9.85 14.36
CA THR A 15 -15.71 -10.36 13.24
C THR A 15 -14.39 -9.62 13.14
N VAL A 16 -13.41 -10.18 12.39
CA VAL A 16 -12.12 -9.52 12.09
C VAL A 16 -12.33 -8.15 11.43
N GLU A 17 -13.38 -8.00 10.61
CA GLU A 17 -13.71 -6.72 9.98
C GLU A 17 -14.21 -5.68 10.98
N GLN A 18 -15.11 -6.08 11.88
CA GLN A 18 -15.59 -5.22 12.96
C GLN A 18 -14.46 -4.84 13.93
N THR A 19 -13.60 -5.81 14.28
CA THR A 19 -12.38 -5.59 15.06
C THR A 19 -11.47 -4.55 14.41
N ALA A 20 -11.26 -4.65 13.10
CA ALA A 20 -10.45 -3.70 12.34
C ALA A 20 -11.02 -2.27 12.39
N LYS A 21 -12.35 -2.13 12.33
CA LYS A 21 -13.04 -0.84 12.47
C LYS A 21 -12.90 -0.26 13.88
N ILE A 22 -13.10 -1.09 14.93
CA ILE A 22 -12.98 -0.67 16.33
C ILE A 22 -11.55 -0.20 16.64
N LEU A 23 -10.54 -1.01 16.27
CA LEU A 23 -9.13 -0.73 16.52
C LEU A 23 -8.52 0.31 15.55
N ARG A 24 -9.26 0.73 14.50
CA ARG A 24 -8.78 1.58 13.39
C ARG A 24 -7.52 1.02 12.73
N LEU A 25 -7.46 -0.30 12.60
CA LEU A 25 -6.36 -1.02 11.97
C LEU A 25 -6.82 -1.71 10.68
N SER A 26 -5.86 -2.10 9.82
CA SER A 26 -6.18 -2.92 8.66
C SER A 26 -6.60 -4.34 9.07
N LYS A 27 -7.46 -5.00 8.29
CA LYS A 27 -7.84 -6.42 8.50
C LYS A 27 -6.60 -7.33 8.60
N ARG A 28 -5.55 -7.03 7.83
CA ARG A 28 -4.29 -7.79 7.84
C ARG A 28 -3.58 -7.68 9.19
N LYS A 29 -3.54 -6.47 9.78
CA LYS A 29 -2.98 -6.25 11.12
C LYS A 29 -3.77 -7.00 12.18
N CYS A 30 -5.10 -6.90 12.16
CA CYS A 30 -5.95 -7.64 13.10
C CYS A 30 -5.78 -9.15 12.98
N SER A 31 -5.75 -9.70 11.75
CA SER A 31 -5.51 -11.13 11.53
C SER A 31 -4.14 -11.58 12.05
N TRP A 32 -3.13 -10.75 11.93
CA TRP A 32 -1.81 -11.02 12.47
C TRP A 32 -1.83 -11.02 14.02
N MET A 33 -2.49 -10.04 14.66
CA MET A 33 -2.64 -9.96 16.12
C MET A 33 -3.34 -11.20 16.68
N LEU A 34 -4.37 -11.71 15.99
CA LEU A 34 -5.07 -12.94 16.34
C LEU A 34 -4.16 -14.16 16.24
N LYS A 35 -3.42 -14.29 15.15
CA LYS A 35 -2.48 -15.41 14.92
C LYS A 35 -1.32 -15.46 15.93
N ASN A 36 -0.90 -14.31 16.42
CA ASN A 36 0.21 -14.19 17.38
C ASN A 36 -0.28 -14.07 18.84
N GLY A 37 -1.57 -14.29 19.10
CA GLY A 37 -2.11 -14.33 20.46
C GLY A 37 -2.14 -12.96 21.18
N ILE A 38 -1.88 -11.86 20.48
CA ILE A 38 -1.94 -10.50 21.06
C ILE A 38 -3.40 -10.14 21.35
N LEU A 39 -4.32 -10.52 20.45
CA LEU A 39 -5.76 -10.39 20.65
C LEU A 39 -6.35 -11.77 20.91
N PRO A 40 -6.90 -12.02 22.10
CA PRO A 40 -7.50 -13.30 22.45
C PRO A 40 -8.66 -13.65 21.51
N CYS A 41 -8.70 -14.87 21.02
CA CYS A 41 -9.80 -15.36 20.20
C CYS A 41 -9.95 -16.88 20.32
N LYS A 42 -11.14 -17.37 19.97
CA LYS A 42 -11.37 -18.81 19.78
C LYS A 42 -11.32 -19.10 18.28
N ASP A 43 -10.39 -19.97 17.87
CA ASP A 43 -10.35 -20.48 16.49
C ASP A 43 -11.45 -21.54 16.33
N SER A 44 -12.33 -21.35 15.36
CA SER A 44 -13.40 -22.31 15.06
C SER A 44 -13.00 -23.40 14.07
N GLY A 45 -11.78 -23.35 13.52
CA GLY A 45 -11.28 -24.28 12.50
C GLY A 45 -11.96 -24.16 11.12
N LYS A 46 -12.92 -23.24 10.96
CA LYS A 46 -13.68 -23.05 9.72
C LYS A 46 -12.96 -22.11 8.77
N LYS A 47 -13.04 -22.35 7.45
CA LYS A 47 -12.48 -21.45 6.43
C LYS A 47 -13.12 -20.04 6.44
N THR A 48 -14.39 -19.95 6.81
CA THR A 48 -15.14 -18.69 6.92
C THR A 48 -15.45 -18.41 8.38
N ARG A 49 -15.31 -17.15 8.83
CA ARG A 49 -15.50 -16.72 10.22
C ARG A 49 -14.66 -17.57 11.20
N GLN A 50 -13.43 -17.80 10.85
CA GLN A 50 -12.48 -18.63 11.61
C GLN A 50 -12.36 -18.21 13.07
N TYR A 51 -12.31 -16.90 13.35
CA TYR A 51 -12.10 -16.37 14.69
C TYR A 51 -13.39 -15.88 15.33
N LYS A 52 -13.67 -16.35 16.56
CA LYS A 52 -14.65 -15.73 17.48
C LYS A 52 -13.89 -14.84 18.45
N ILE A 53 -14.10 -13.53 18.35
CA ILE A 53 -13.37 -12.50 19.10
C ILE A 53 -14.39 -11.85 20.04
N ARG A 54 -14.13 -11.85 21.34
CA ARG A 54 -15.00 -11.16 22.29
C ARG A 54 -14.79 -9.66 22.17
N ARG A 55 -15.91 -8.92 22.15
CA ARG A 55 -15.90 -7.46 22.07
C ARG A 55 -15.09 -6.82 23.21
N ASP A 56 -15.22 -7.34 24.45
CA ASP A 56 -14.51 -6.81 25.60
C ASP A 56 -13.00 -6.98 25.49
N ASP A 57 -12.51 -8.08 24.87
CA ASP A 57 -11.08 -8.28 24.58
C ASP A 57 -10.57 -7.25 23.56
N VAL A 58 -11.41 -6.87 22.60
CA VAL A 58 -11.10 -5.81 21.63
C VAL A 58 -11.02 -4.44 22.31
N ILE A 59 -11.92 -4.16 23.27
CA ILE A 59 -11.91 -2.92 24.05
C ILE A 59 -10.62 -2.84 24.89
N THR A 60 -10.28 -3.90 25.60
CA THR A 60 -9.01 -3.98 26.36
C THR A 60 -7.79 -3.82 25.45
N CYS A 61 -7.83 -4.45 24.26
CA CYS A 61 -6.76 -4.28 23.28
C CYS A 61 -6.67 -2.83 22.78
N LEU A 62 -7.79 -2.14 22.55
CA LEU A 62 -7.82 -0.74 22.13
C LEU A 62 -7.16 0.18 23.17
N GLU A 63 -7.39 -0.06 24.44
CA GLU A 63 -6.82 0.71 25.54
C GLU A 63 -5.31 0.54 25.66
N ASN A 64 -4.85 -0.68 25.43
CA ASN A 64 -3.44 -1.03 25.50
C ASN A 64 -2.74 -0.97 24.12
N LEU A 65 -3.40 -0.42 23.09
CA LEU A 65 -2.88 -0.43 21.72
C LEU A 65 -1.50 0.24 21.59
N HIS A 66 -1.24 1.25 22.44
CA HIS A 66 0.03 1.97 22.48
C HIS A 66 1.18 1.15 23.10
N THR A 67 0.87 0.10 23.86
CA THR A 67 1.89 -0.78 24.48
C THR A 67 2.36 -1.86 23.51
N TYR A 68 1.57 -2.14 22.46
CA TYR A 68 1.93 -3.12 21.44
C TYR A 68 2.79 -2.44 20.36
N ASP A 69 3.94 -3.01 20.06
CA ASP A 69 4.86 -2.51 19.03
C ASP A 69 4.34 -2.88 17.60
N ILE A 70 3.07 -2.56 17.35
CA ILE A 70 2.35 -2.88 16.11
C ILE A 70 2.98 -2.21 14.87
N PRO A 71 3.50 -0.96 14.91
CA PRO A 71 4.15 -0.35 13.76
C PRO A 71 5.40 -1.08 13.29
N ARG A 72 6.22 -1.63 14.18
CA ARG A 72 7.45 -2.36 13.83
C ARG A 72 7.17 -3.74 13.23
N ILE A 73 6.11 -4.40 13.67
CA ILE A 73 5.73 -5.73 13.21
C ILE A 73 5.35 -5.76 11.73
N PHE A 74 4.91 -4.63 11.16
CA PHE A 74 4.50 -4.54 9.76
C PHE A 74 5.51 -3.80 8.86
N SER A 75 6.49 -3.13 9.44
CA SER A 75 7.66 -2.63 8.73
C SER A 75 8.73 -3.70 8.53
N THR A 76 8.75 -4.72 9.37
CA THR A 76 9.59 -5.90 9.19
C THR A 76 8.83 -7.01 8.48
N VAL A 77 8.67 -6.90 7.16
CA VAL A 77 8.70 -8.10 6.33
C VAL A 77 10.16 -8.57 6.41
N PRO A 78 10.48 -9.71 7.07
CA PRO A 78 11.81 -10.27 7.00
C PRO A 78 12.06 -10.57 5.52
N ASN A 79 13.02 -9.94 4.87
CA ASN A 79 13.34 -9.97 3.43
C ASN A 79 12.59 -8.98 2.52
N SER A 80 11.90 -7.98 3.04
CA SER A 80 11.70 -6.78 2.24
C SER A 80 13.01 -6.00 2.32
N PRO A 81 13.78 -5.82 1.24
CA PRO A 81 14.91 -4.91 1.28
C PRO A 81 14.37 -3.59 1.81
N GLN A 82 15.04 -2.99 2.80
CA GLN A 82 14.68 -1.65 3.24
C GLN A 82 14.85 -0.75 2.03
N ILE A 83 13.72 -0.46 1.37
CA ILE A 83 13.73 0.40 0.19
C ILE A 83 14.04 1.78 0.73
N ARG A 84 15.34 2.16 0.64
CA ARG A 84 15.77 3.51 0.98
C ARG A 84 15.10 4.50 0.05
N ASN A 85 14.86 5.70 0.51
CA ASN A 85 14.50 6.79 -0.39
C ASN A 85 15.73 7.18 -1.21
N LEU A 86 15.51 7.57 -2.46
CA LEU A 86 16.57 8.17 -3.27
C LEU A 86 16.94 9.54 -2.68
N THR A 87 18.21 9.90 -2.76
CA THR A 87 18.68 11.25 -2.45
C THR A 87 18.25 12.23 -3.54
N ASP A 88 18.24 13.53 -3.24
CA ASP A 88 17.87 14.57 -4.22
C ASP A 88 18.75 14.53 -5.47
N GLU A 89 20.02 14.18 -5.32
CA GLU A 89 20.95 14.04 -6.45
C GLU A 89 20.63 12.80 -7.31
N GLU A 90 20.32 11.67 -6.68
CA GLU A 90 19.88 10.46 -7.37
C GLU A 90 18.56 10.69 -8.10
N ILE A 91 17.61 11.41 -7.48
CA ILE A 91 16.32 11.77 -8.10
C ILE A 91 16.58 12.60 -9.38
N LYS A 92 17.44 13.61 -9.31
CA LYS A 92 17.78 14.43 -10.48
C LYS A 92 18.39 13.59 -11.61
N LYS A 93 19.36 12.74 -11.28
CA LYS A 93 20.05 11.88 -12.26
C LYS A 93 19.08 10.84 -12.86
N TYR A 94 18.27 10.18 -12.02
CA TYR A 94 17.31 9.16 -12.46
C TYR A 94 16.19 9.78 -13.29
N THR A 95 15.67 10.95 -12.90
CA THR A 95 14.69 11.70 -13.71
C THR A 95 15.25 12.02 -15.09
N ALA A 96 16.48 12.54 -15.18
CA ALA A 96 17.13 12.85 -16.46
C ALA A 96 17.33 11.59 -17.33
N PHE A 97 17.72 10.48 -16.72
CA PHE A 97 17.84 9.19 -17.39
C PHE A 97 16.50 8.72 -17.98
N LEU A 98 15.42 8.71 -17.18
CA LEU A 98 14.09 8.30 -17.61
C LEU A 98 13.57 9.17 -18.76
N LEU A 99 13.70 10.49 -18.67
CA LEU A 99 13.27 11.41 -19.71
C LEU A 99 14.04 11.20 -21.02
N ARG A 100 15.33 10.89 -20.95
CA ARG A 100 16.14 10.52 -22.11
C ARG A 100 15.71 9.19 -22.71
N LYS A 101 15.45 8.18 -21.87
CA LYS A 101 14.98 6.84 -22.29
C LYS A 101 13.65 6.92 -23.03
N TRP A 102 12.75 7.74 -22.52
CA TRP A 102 11.40 7.94 -23.10
C TRP A 102 11.34 9.09 -24.12
N ARG A 103 12.46 9.51 -24.69
CA ARG A 103 12.49 10.68 -25.59
C ARG A 103 11.54 10.54 -26.77
N LEU A 104 11.41 9.33 -27.34
CA LEU A 104 10.58 9.06 -28.50
C LEU A 104 9.10 8.81 -28.16
N GLU A 105 8.77 8.62 -26.89
CA GLU A 105 7.40 8.41 -26.45
C GLU A 105 6.58 9.71 -26.55
N PRO A 106 5.24 9.63 -26.70
CA PRO A 106 4.37 10.80 -26.67
C PRO A 106 4.49 11.60 -25.37
N ASN A 107 4.12 12.86 -25.42
CA ASN A 107 4.03 13.69 -24.23
C ASN A 107 2.85 14.68 -24.38
N PRO A 108 1.74 14.52 -23.64
CA PRO A 108 1.55 13.58 -22.52
C PRO A 108 1.29 12.12 -22.97
N LEU A 109 1.51 11.19 -22.03
CA LEU A 109 1.16 9.77 -22.15
C LEU A 109 -0.27 9.53 -21.68
N THR A 110 -0.92 8.48 -22.21
CA THR A 110 -2.17 7.93 -21.66
C THR A 110 -1.89 6.88 -20.58
N ASP A 111 -2.90 6.50 -19.82
CA ASP A 111 -2.80 5.41 -18.80
C ASP A 111 -2.42 4.06 -19.43
N VAL A 112 -2.90 3.79 -20.65
CA VAL A 112 -2.53 2.58 -21.42
C VAL A 112 -1.05 2.60 -21.80
N GLN A 113 -0.56 3.73 -22.33
CA GLN A 113 0.85 3.88 -22.70
C GLN A 113 1.78 3.78 -21.47
N VAL A 114 1.37 4.33 -20.32
CA VAL A 114 2.12 4.16 -19.07
C VAL A 114 2.15 2.69 -18.63
N ALA A 115 1.03 1.97 -18.76
CA ALA A 115 0.94 0.56 -18.43
C ALA A 115 1.91 -0.28 -19.30
N GLU A 116 1.94 -0.02 -20.60
CA GLU A 116 2.85 -0.69 -21.56
C GLU A 116 4.32 -0.33 -21.29
N LEU A 117 4.60 0.95 -21.07
CA LEU A 117 5.94 1.48 -20.87
C LEU A 117 6.61 0.91 -19.61
N LEU A 118 5.87 0.87 -18.50
CA LEU A 118 6.36 0.34 -17.24
C LEU A 118 6.07 -1.16 -17.04
N GLY A 119 5.32 -1.82 -17.92
CA GLY A 119 5.01 -3.25 -17.85
C GLY A 119 4.02 -3.62 -16.74
N TYR A 120 3.13 -2.72 -16.36
CA TYR A 120 2.06 -3.01 -15.40
C TYR A 120 0.71 -3.24 -16.09
N ASN A 121 -0.21 -3.90 -15.39
CA ASN A 121 -1.58 -3.95 -15.87
C ASN A 121 -2.26 -2.58 -15.72
N LEU A 122 -3.19 -2.28 -16.64
CA LEU A 122 -3.92 -1.01 -16.68
C LEU A 122 -4.63 -0.68 -15.36
N GLY A 123 -5.22 -1.69 -14.70
CA GLY A 123 -5.90 -1.50 -13.40
C GLY A 123 -4.97 -1.02 -12.28
N SER A 124 -3.68 -1.37 -12.31
CA SER A 124 -2.70 -0.85 -11.36
C SER A 124 -2.40 0.62 -11.62
N VAL A 125 -2.22 1.01 -12.88
CA VAL A 125 -1.98 2.41 -13.27
C VAL A 125 -3.19 3.27 -12.91
N GLN A 126 -4.39 2.83 -13.25
CA GLN A 126 -5.64 3.55 -12.91
C GLN A 126 -5.83 3.69 -11.40
N ARG A 127 -5.43 2.69 -10.61
CA ARG A 127 -5.44 2.79 -9.14
C ARG A 127 -4.47 3.85 -8.63
N TRP A 128 -3.28 3.97 -9.22
CA TRP A 128 -2.32 5.01 -8.85
C TRP A 128 -2.81 6.41 -9.21
N LEU A 129 -3.47 6.55 -10.36
CA LEU A 129 -4.10 7.80 -10.79
C LEU A 129 -5.25 8.21 -9.85
N ASN A 130 -6.16 7.28 -9.55
CA ASN A 130 -7.30 7.53 -8.67
C ASN A 130 -6.91 7.80 -7.22
N ASN A 131 -5.78 7.25 -6.75
CA ASN A 131 -5.24 7.47 -5.41
C ASN A 131 -4.20 8.61 -5.37
N GLU A 132 -4.06 9.39 -6.45
CA GLU A 132 -3.13 10.52 -6.58
C GLU A 132 -1.64 10.17 -6.36
N HIS A 133 -1.29 8.88 -6.43
CA HIS A 133 0.10 8.46 -6.39
C HIS A 133 0.84 8.80 -7.67
N LEU A 134 0.16 8.73 -8.82
CA LEU A 134 0.63 9.19 -10.13
C LEU A 134 -0.17 10.42 -10.52
N ARG A 135 0.50 11.56 -10.65
CA ARG A 135 -0.13 12.82 -11.04
C ARG A 135 -0.52 12.79 -12.52
N ALA A 136 -1.71 13.26 -12.83
CA ALA A 136 -2.22 13.39 -14.18
C ALA A 136 -3.27 14.48 -14.27
N ALA A 137 -3.55 14.93 -15.50
CA ALA A 137 -4.73 15.73 -15.82
C ALA A 137 -5.72 14.88 -16.60
N LYS A 138 -7.00 15.22 -16.60
CA LYS A 138 -8.01 14.64 -17.50
C LYS A 138 -8.37 15.64 -18.59
N ALA A 139 -8.26 15.22 -19.83
CA ALA A 139 -8.74 15.97 -20.98
C ALA A 139 -9.71 15.10 -21.78
N HIS A 140 -10.94 15.56 -21.98
CA HIS A 140 -12.00 14.82 -22.70
C HIS A 140 -12.19 13.37 -22.20
N GLY A 141 -12.09 13.15 -20.89
CA GLY A 141 -12.25 11.83 -20.28
C GLY A 141 -11.00 10.94 -20.30
N VAL A 142 -9.95 11.32 -21.01
CA VAL A 142 -8.69 10.59 -21.12
C VAL A 142 -7.67 11.12 -20.11
N TRP A 143 -6.91 10.23 -19.49
CA TRP A 143 -5.80 10.59 -18.64
C TRP A 143 -4.62 11.12 -19.48
N CYS A 144 -4.11 12.27 -19.10
CA CYS A 144 -2.95 12.93 -19.69
C CYS A 144 -1.83 12.99 -18.64
N ILE A 145 -0.79 12.19 -18.86
CA ILE A 145 0.32 12.01 -17.91
C ILE A 145 1.59 12.56 -18.54
N PRO A 146 2.05 13.78 -18.18
CA PRO A 146 3.32 14.30 -18.63
C PRO A 146 4.46 13.36 -18.22
N LYS A 147 5.41 13.13 -19.13
CA LYS A 147 6.59 12.25 -18.85
C LYS A 147 7.34 12.65 -17.58
N ARG A 148 7.38 13.95 -17.27
CA ARG A 148 8.03 14.45 -16.05
C ARG A 148 7.31 13.97 -14.78
N TRP A 149 5.97 13.91 -14.78
CA TRP A 149 5.20 13.39 -13.64
C TRP A 149 5.33 11.87 -13.52
N LEU A 150 5.45 11.16 -14.64
CA LEU A 150 5.77 9.74 -14.62
C LEU A 150 7.18 9.47 -14.07
N ALA A 151 8.16 10.28 -14.45
CA ALA A 151 9.52 10.18 -13.92
C ALA A 151 9.54 10.48 -12.40
N ASP A 152 8.84 11.52 -11.96
CA ASP A 152 8.66 11.83 -10.54
C ASP A 152 8.02 10.67 -9.77
N PHE A 153 6.96 10.07 -10.33
CA PHE A 153 6.35 8.86 -9.77
C PHE A 153 7.36 7.71 -9.62
N CYS A 154 8.18 7.43 -10.65
CA CYS A 154 9.20 6.38 -10.60
C CYS A 154 10.28 6.65 -9.55
N CYS A 155 10.65 7.91 -9.33
CA CYS A 155 11.64 8.29 -8.32
C CYS A 155 11.12 8.19 -6.87
N HIS A 156 9.82 8.34 -6.67
CA HIS A 156 9.21 8.39 -5.34
C HIS A 156 8.36 7.15 -5.03
N TYR A 157 7.09 7.18 -5.41
CA TYR A 157 6.16 6.08 -5.12
C TYR A 157 6.54 4.79 -5.85
N GLY A 158 6.86 4.89 -7.16
CA GLY A 158 7.25 3.78 -8.02
C GLY A 158 8.49 3.06 -7.48
N TYR A 159 9.50 3.81 -7.05
CA TYR A 159 10.72 3.26 -6.46
C TYR A 159 10.46 2.40 -5.23
N ARG A 160 9.43 2.72 -4.44
CA ARG A 160 9.04 2.00 -3.21
C ARG A 160 8.06 0.84 -3.41
N ILE A 161 7.62 0.58 -4.63
CA ILE A 161 6.74 -0.55 -4.93
C ILE A 161 7.47 -1.87 -4.66
N VAL A 162 6.92 -2.72 -3.79
CA VAL A 162 7.52 -4.01 -3.40
C VAL A 162 7.49 -5.02 -4.55
N ARG A 163 6.37 -5.05 -5.30
CA ARG A 163 6.20 -5.95 -6.47
C ARG A 163 6.25 -5.13 -7.74
N LYS A 164 7.46 -4.92 -8.24
CA LYS A 164 7.67 -4.24 -9.51
C LYS A 164 7.48 -5.19 -10.68
N SER A 165 7.10 -4.64 -11.84
CA SER A 165 7.12 -5.35 -13.12
C SER A 165 8.57 -5.57 -13.58
N GLU A 166 8.79 -6.52 -14.47
CA GLU A 166 10.10 -6.80 -15.05
C GLU A 166 10.69 -5.55 -15.73
N LYS A 167 9.89 -4.87 -16.58
CA LYS A 167 10.31 -3.62 -17.24
C LYS A 167 10.73 -2.53 -16.25
N HIS A 168 10.03 -2.39 -15.13
CA HIS A 168 10.39 -1.39 -14.13
C HIS A 168 11.69 -1.76 -13.39
N ILE A 169 11.89 -3.06 -13.12
CA ILE A 169 13.13 -3.57 -12.54
C ILE A 169 14.31 -3.34 -13.52
N GLU A 170 14.11 -3.61 -14.81
CA GLU A 170 15.12 -3.37 -15.85
C GLU A 170 15.53 -1.90 -15.94
N LEU A 171 14.55 -0.98 -15.88
CA LEU A 171 14.84 0.46 -15.87
C LEU A 171 15.70 0.89 -14.67
N GLU A 172 15.38 0.32 -13.48
CA GLU A 172 16.17 0.60 -12.28
C GLU A 172 17.58 0.01 -12.38
N LYS A 173 17.71 -1.23 -12.83
CA LYS A 173 19.02 -1.88 -13.03
C LYS A 173 19.88 -1.11 -14.01
N GLU A 174 19.35 -0.73 -15.16
CA GLU A 174 20.10 0.03 -16.19
C GLU A 174 20.63 1.37 -15.65
N PHE A 175 19.99 1.94 -14.63
CA PHE A 175 20.41 3.20 -14.04
C PHE A 175 21.36 3.03 -12.86
N PHE A 176 21.16 2.00 -12.01
CA PHE A 176 21.90 1.84 -10.75
C PHE A 176 23.05 0.83 -10.82
N GLU A 177 23.10 -0.03 -11.86
CA GLU A 177 24.23 -0.94 -12.18
C GLU A 177 25.16 -0.32 -13.24
#